data_673b367a7fabbd279a8b62eaacf29f04
#
_entry.id   673b367a7fabbd279a8b62eaacf29f04
#
_cell.length_a   1.000
_cell.length_b   1.000
_cell.length_c   1.000
_cell.angle_alpha   90.00
_cell.angle_beta   90.00
_cell.angle_gamma   90.00
#
_symmetry.space_group_name_H-M   'P 1'
#
loop_
_entity.id
_entity.type
_entity.pdbx_description
1 polymer ?
#
loop_
_entity_poly.entity_id
_entity_poly.type
_entity_poly.pdbx_seq_one_letter_code
_entity_poly.pdbx_strand_id
1 'polypeptide(L)'
;MDWSPLWISIATSVTATVVTLFIGLAAAAWREGRKGPAMALVDGFFLLPLVLPPTVVGFLLLLLFGRNGPLGKLFLELGATIVFSWPATVIAATVVAFPLMYVTARAALEQVDPTLILAARTLGASEWRVFREIALPLAWPGVLAGTILSFARALGEFGATLMLAGNIPGRTETIPIAIYFAVEANEMTRAATWCLIDVGISLALLAGLYYWTHLQGPGRVRWTRR
;
A
#
# COMPACT_ATOMS: atom_id res chain seq x y z
N MET A 1 -13.15 1.63 -27.27
CA MET A 1 -12.79 1.01 -25.98
C MET A 1 -12.87 2.09 -24.92
N ASP A 2 -13.57 1.87 -23.83
CA ASP A 2 -13.59 2.82 -22.71
C ASP A 2 -12.30 2.68 -21.89
N TRP A 3 -11.56 3.77 -21.69
CA TRP A 3 -10.29 3.78 -20.94
C TRP A 3 -10.47 4.12 -19.47
N SER A 4 -11.71 4.26 -18.99
CA SER A 4 -12.01 4.59 -17.60
C SER A 4 -11.40 3.59 -16.59
N PRO A 5 -11.36 2.26 -16.84
CA PRO A 5 -10.74 1.31 -15.89
C PRO A 5 -9.25 1.58 -15.65
N LEU A 6 -8.51 2.00 -16.69
CA LEU A 6 -7.10 2.35 -16.56
C LEU A 6 -6.90 3.55 -15.63
N TRP A 7 -7.63 4.63 -15.89
CA TRP A 7 -7.52 5.86 -15.10
C TRP A 7 -7.97 5.66 -13.65
N ILE A 8 -9.06 4.90 -13.45
CA ILE A 8 -9.56 4.56 -12.12
C ILE A 8 -8.52 3.72 -11.36
N SER A 9 -7.93 2.70 -12.00
CA SER A 9 -6.88 1.88 -11.39
C SER A 9 -5.65 2.70 -11.01
N ILE A 10 -5.15 3.55 -11.91
CA ILE A 10 -3.98 4.40 -11.64
C ILE A 10 -4.29 5.39 -10.51
N ALA A 11 -5.41 6.11 -10.60
CA ALA A 11 -5.81 7.08 -9.58
C ALA A 11 -6.00 6.43 -8.21
N THR A 12 -6.66 5.26 -8.16
CA THR A 12 -6.86 4.49 -6.94
C THR A 12 -5.52 4.03 -6.37
N SER A 13 -4.67 3.41 -7.18
CA SER A 13 -3.38 2.85 -6.73
C SER A 13 -2.42 3.94 -6.27
N VAL A 14 -2.33 5.06 -6.98
CA VAL A 14 -1.48 6.20 -6.58
C VAL A 14 -1.98 6.77 -5.26
N THR A 15 -3.28 7.05 -5.14
CA THR A 15 -3.85 7.63 -3.92
C THR A 15 -3.71 6.67 -2.74
N ALA A 16 -4.04 5.38 -2.93
CA ALA A 16 -3.88 4.37 -1.90
C ALA A 16 -2.40 4.22 -1.47
N THR A 17 -1.46 4.28 -2.41
CA THR A 17 -0.02 4.22 -2.12
C THR A 17 0.45 5.41 -1.31
N VAL A 18 0.03 6.62 -1.68
CA VAL A 18 0.36 7.83 -0.91
C VAL A 18 -0.17 7.73 0.52
N VAL A 19 -1.44 7.36 0.69
CA VAL A 19 -2.03 7.17 2.01
C VAL A 19 -1.28 6.08 2.79
N THR A 20 -1.03 4.94 2.15
CA THR A 20 -0.32 3.80 2.75
C THR A 20 1.11 4.15 3.14
N LEU A 21 1.83 4.94 2.33
CA LEU A 21 3.17 5.42 2.65
C LEU A 21 3.17 6.18 3.98
N PHE A 22 2.27 7.14 4.15
CA PHE A 22 2.24 7.93 5.39
C PHE A 22 1.80 7.13 6.60
N ILE A 23 0.69 6.38 6.50
CA ILE A 23 0.19 5.61 7.65
C ILE A 23 1.07 4.41 7.97
N GLY A 24 1.62 3.72 6.96
CA GLY A 24 2.50 2.57 7.14
C GLY A 24 3.85 2.96 7.72
N LEU A 25 4.46 4.05 7.21
CA LEU A 25 5.69 4.60 7.77
C LEU A 25 5.48 5.13 9.20
N ALA A 26 4.38 5.83 9.45
CA ALA A 26 4.04 6.30 10.79
C ALA A 26 3.84 5.13 11.77
N ALA A 27 3.14 4.07 11.33
CA ALA A 27 2.95 2.87 12.13
C ALA A 27 4.28 2.15 12.41
N ALA A 28 5.16 2.04 11.41
CA ALA A 28 6.49 1.45 11.54
C ALA A 28 7.37 2.25 12.52
N ALA A 29 7.43 3.57 12.37
CA ALA A 29 8.15 4.46 13.27
C ALA A 29 7.59 4.44 14.69
N TRP A 30 6.26 4.44 14.82
CA TRP A 30 5.61 4.31 16.13
C TRP A 30 5.96 2.98 16.81
N ARG A 31 6.08 1.91 16.03
CA ARG A 31 6.40 0.56 16.52
C ARG A 31 7.86 0.40 16.95
N GLU A 32 8.77 1.21 16.40
CA GLU A 32 10.21 1.14 16.68
C GLU A 32 10.52 1.21 18.17
N GLY A 33 11.43 0.36 18.62
CA GLY A 33 11.87 0.29 20.03
C GLY A 33 10.83 -0.30 21.01
N ARG A 34 9.57 -0.48 20.61
CA ARG A 34 8.53 -1.05 21.48
C ARG A 34 8.56 -2.57 21.43
N LYS A 35 8.69 -3.21 22.57
CA LYS A 35 8.77 -4.69 22.73
C LYS A 35 7.64 -5.19 23.65
N GLY A 36 7.31 -6.47 23.54
CA GLY A 36 6.37 -7.12 24.44
C GLY A 36 5.19 -7.80 23.73
N PRO A 37 4.42 -8.64 24.45
CA PRO A 37 3.35 -9.44 23.85
C PRO A 37 2.20 -8.59 23.27
N ALA A 38 1.89 -7.45 23.88
CA ALA A 38 0.88 -6.54 23.34
C ALA A 38 1.29 -6.00 21.95
N MET A 39 2.59 -5.76 21.74
CA MET A 39 3.07 -5.30 20.45
C MET A 39 3.04 -6.40 19.39
N ALA A 40 3.19 -7.66 19.77
CA ALA A 40 3.01 -8.79 18.86
C ALA A 40 1.54 -8.89 18.37
N LEU A 41 0.57 -8.60 19.22
CA LEU A 41 -0.84 -8.53 18.83
C LEU A 41 -1.12 -7.37 17.87
N VAL A 42 -0.50 -6.21 18.10
CA VAL A 42 -0.59 -5.06 17.17
C VAL A 42 0.00 -5.40 15.82
N ASP A 43 1.21 -6.01 15.80
CA ASP A 43 1.83 -6.49 14.56
C ASP A 43 0.92 -7.50 13.85
N GLY A 44 0.33 -8.46 14.58
CA GLY A 44 -0.64 -9.40 14.05
C GLY A 44 -1.85 -8.72 13.44
N PHE A 45 -2.41 -7.72 14.11
CA PHE A 45 -3.55 -6.93 13.60
C PHE A 45 -3.19 -6.17 12.31
N PHE A 46 -2.01 -5.54 12.26
CA PHE A 46 -1.55 -4.84 11.07
C PHE A 46 -1.29 -5.76 9.88
N LEU A 47 -0.95 -7.03 10.15
CA LEU A 47 -0.70 -8.03 9.12
C LEU A 47 -1.95 -8.82 8.70
N LEU A 48 -3.07 -8.69 9.43
CA LEU A 48 -4.31 -9.41 9.10
C LEU A 48 -4.72 -9.30 7.62
N PRO A 49 -4.71 -8.11 6.99
CA PRO A 49 -5.12 -7.99 5.59
C PRO A 49 -4.23 -8.75 4.59
N LEU A 50 -3.00 -9.11 4.99
CA LEU A 50 -2.10 -9.91 4.17
C LEU A 50 -2.46 -11.40 4.20
N VAL A 51 -2.99 -11.88 5.32
CA VAL A 51 -3.33 -13.29 5.55
C VAL A 51 -4.76 -13.61 5.15
N LEU A 52 -5.68 -12.67 5.39
CA LEU A 52 -7.09 -12.84 5.06
C LEU A 52 -7.31 -12.79 3.54
N PRO A 53 -8.24 -13.62 3.01
CA PRO A 53 -8.71 -13.45 1.65
C PRO A 53 -9.21 -12.03 1.40
N PRO A 54 -8.89 -11.40 0.24
CA PRO A 54 -9.32 -10.02 -0.06
C PRO A 54 -10.84 -9.80 0.05
N THR A 55 -11.63 -10.81 -0.28
CA THR A 55 -13.10 -10.77 -0.14
C THR A 55 -13.53 -10.67 1.32
N VAL A 56 -12.82 -11.33 2.24
CA VAL A 56 -13.08 -11.22 3.69
C VAL A 56 -12.76 -9.82 4.19
N VAL A 57 -11.61 -9.27 3.77
CA VAL A 57 -11.24 -7.87 4.07
C VAL A 57 -12.31 -6.92 3.55
N GLY A 58 -12.75 -7.10 2.30
CA GLY A 58 -13.82 -6.29 1.69
C GLY A 58 -15.14 -6.39 2.47
N PHE A 59 -15.51 -7.57 2.92
CA PHE A 59 -16.71 -7.77 3.73
C PHE A 59 -16.62 -7.06 5.09
N LEU A 60 -15.47 -7.15 5.76
CA LEU A 60 -15.24 -6.42 7.03
C LEU A 60 -15.31 -4.89 6.81
N LEU A 61 -14.75 -4.40 5.70
CA LEU A 61 -14.88 -2.98 5.33
C LEU A 61 -16.33 -2.61 5.04
N LEU A 62 -17.08 -3.48 4.38
CA LEU A 62 -18.52 -3.27 4.13
C LEU A 62 -19.33 -3.21 5.43
N LEU A 63 -18.99 -4.03 6.43
CA LEU A 63 -19.61 -3.96 7.77
C LEU A 63 -19.30 -2.63 8.47
N LEU A 64 -18.11 -2.05 8.25
CA LEU A 64 -17.71 -0.79 8.87
C LEU A 64 -18.29 0.44 8.15
N PHE A 65 -18.17 0.48 6.82
CA PHE A 65 -18.52 1.62 5.97
C PHE A 65 -19.90 1.52 5.32
N GLY A 66 -20.55 0.35 5.41
CA GLY A 66 -21.90 0.13 4.91
C GLY A 66 -22.92 1.01 5.63
N ARG A 67 -24.09 1.20 5.02
CA ARG A 67 -25.16 2.09 5.50
C ARG A 67 -25.55 1.86 6.97
N ASN A 68 -25.47 0.62 7.42
CA ASN A 68 -25.80 0.22 8.80
C ASN A 68 -24.56 0.14 9.71
N GLY A 69 -23.37 0.29 9.16
CA GLY A 69 -22.10 0.25 9.88
C GLY A 69 -21.82 1.53 10.68
N PRO A 70 -20.92 1.47 11.66
CA PRO A 70 -20.63 2.60 12.53
C PRO A 70 -20.07 3.81 11.77
N LEU A 71 -19.12 3.58 10.85
CA LEU A 71 -18.55 4.66 10.03
C LEU A 71 -19.53 5.07 8.93
N GLY A 72 -20.28 4.13 8.34
CA GLY A 72 -21.27 4.44 7.32
C GLY A 72 -22.36 5.37 7.82
N LYS A 73 -22.86 5.19 9.04
CA LYS A 73 -23.81 6.10 9.67
C LYS A 73 -23.24 7.51 9.85
N LEU A 74 -21.99 7.61 10.34
CA LEU A 74 -21.31 8.88 10.51
C LEU A 74 -21.19 9.64 9.18
N PHE A 75 -20.79 8.96 8.09
CA PHE A 75 -20.70 9.59 6.77
C PHE A 75 -22.06 9.99 6.21
N LEU A 76 -23.12 9.19 6.48
CA LEU A 76 -24.48 9.54 6.08
C LEU A 76 -24.99 10.82 6.77
N GLU A 77 -24.68 11.01 8.05
CA GLU A 77 -24.99 12.25 8.80
C GLU A 77 -24.27 13.46 8.21
N LEU A 78 -23.06 13.25 7.60
CA LEU A 78 -22.32 14.28 6.89
C LEU A 78 -22.75 14.44 5.42
N GLY A 79 -23.84 13.76 5.00
CA GLY A 79 -24.37 13.82 3.64
C GLY A 79 -23.55 13.08 2.59
N ALA A 80 -22.66 12.16 3.00
CA ALA A 80 -21.79 11.40 2.10
C ALA A 80 -22.01 9.89 2.23
N THR A 81 -21.76 9.16 1.15
CA THR A 81 -21.73 7.68 1.14
C THR A 81 -20.37 7.20 0.64
N ILE A 82 -19.74 6.30 1.38
CA ILE A 82 -18.47 5.70 0.97
C ILE A 82 -18.71 4.53 0.02
N VAL A 83 -19.61 3.62 0.39
CA VAL A 83 -19.90 2.43 -0.42
C VAL A 83 -20.39 2.81 -1.83
N PHE A 84 -19.94 2.04 -2.83
CA PHE A 84 -20.22 2.29 -4.25
C PHE A 84 -19.71 3.65 -4.78
N SER A 85 -18.58 4.11 -4.25
CA SER A 85 -17.93 5.34 -4.67
C SER A 85 -16.44 5.11 -4.93
N TRP A 86 -15.78 6.03 -5.65
CA TRP A 86 -14.33 5.96 -5.86
C TRP A 86 -13.52 5.96 -4.55
N PRO A 87 -13.84 6.74 -3.49
CA PRO A 87 -13.17 6.60 -2.19
C PRO A 87 -13.19 5.18 -1.61
N ALA A 88 -14.22 4.38 -1.90
CA ALA A 88 -14.28 2.99 -1.47
C ALA A 88 -13.18 2.14 -2.12
N THR A 89 -12.87 2.38 -3.41
CA THR A 89 -11.75 1.69 -4.08
C THR A 89 -10.42 2.03 -3.43
N VAL A 90 -10.22 3.31 -3.06
CA VAL A 90 -9.00 3.78 -2.37
C VAL A 90 -8.88 3.15 -0.98
N ILE A 91 -9.96 3.10 -0.20
CA ILE A 91 -9.96 2.50 1.14
C ILE A 91 -9.62 1.01 1.05
N ALA A 92 -10.27 0.26 0.15
CA ALA A 92 -10.00 -1.15 -0.05
C ALA A 92 -8.53 -1.41 -0.41
N ALA A 93 -8.02 -0.70 -1.42
CA ALA A 93 -6.64 -0.81 -1.87
C ALA A 93 -5.63 -0.41 -0.77
N THR A 94 -5.91 0.64 0.00
CA THR A 94 -5.07 1.09 1.12
C THR A 94 -4.95 0.03 2.19
N VAL A 95 -6.08 -0.53 2.65
CA VAL A 95 -6.08 -1.54 3.72
C VAL A 95 -5.33 -2.79 3.30
N VAL A 96 -5.48 -3.22 2.04
CA VAL A 96 -4.82 -4.43 1.54
C VAL A 96 -3.32 -4.20 1.25
N ALA A 97 -2.92 -2.98 0.87
CA ALA A 97 -1.52 -2.64 0.63
C ALA A 97 -0.74 -2.27 1.91
N PHE A 98 -1.44 -1.83 2.96
CA PHE A 98 -0.85 -1.35 4.21
C PHE A 98 0.16 -2.32 4.84
N PRO A 99 -0.10 -3.63 4.98
CA PRO A 99 0.84 -4.55 5.58
C PRO A 99 2.21 -4.57 4.91
N LEU A 100 2.25 -4.49 3.57
CA LEU A 100 3.51 -4.50 2.82
C LEU A 100 4.36 -3.27 3.14
N MET A 101 3.74 -2.10 3.16
CA MET A 101 4.43 -0.86 3.53
C MET A 101 4.92 -0.91 4.97
N TYR A 102 4.07 -1.35 5.89
CA TYR A 102 4.41 -1.47 7.30
C TYR A 102 5.63 -2.36 7.53
N VAL A 103 5.63 -3.58 6.96
CA VAL A 103 6.72 -4.56 7.14
C VAL A 103 8.02 -4.05 6.53
N THR A 104 7.96 -3.52 5.31
CA THR A 104 9.16 -3.04 4.60
C THR A 104 9.75 -1.79 5.25
N ALA A 105 8.90 -0.82 5.64
CA ALA A 105 9.36 0.36 6.35
C ALA A 105 9.95 0.01 7.71
N ARG A 106 9.30 -0.89 8.44
CA ARG A 106 9.81 -1.37 9.73
C ARG A 106 11.16 -2.06 9.59
N ALA A 107 11.29 -3.00 8.65
CA ALA A 107 12.56 -3.70 8.40
C ALA A 107 13.68 -2.72 8.00
N ALA A 108 13.36 -1.69 7.21
CA ALA A 108 14.31 -0.67 6.82
C ALA A 108 14.75 0.20 8.00
N LEU A 109 13.85 0.58 8.90
CA LEU A 109 14.19 1.34 10.11
C LEU A 109 15.00 0.50 11.09
N GLU A 110 14.66 -0.78 11.28
CA GLU A 110 15.39 -1.71 12.15
C GLU A 110 16.83 -2.01 11.67
N GLN A 111 17.14 -1.78 10.38
CA GLN A 111 18.49 -1.94 9.82
C GLN A 111 19.40 -0.72 10.06
N VAL A 112 18.86 0.40 10.50
CA VAL A 112 19.68 1.58 10.83
C VAL A 112 20.55 1.27 12.06
N ASP A 113 21.85 1.58 11.95
CA ASP A 113 22.80 1.32 13.03
C ASP A 113 22.39 2.06 14.32
N PRO A 114 22.11 1.32 15.41
CA PRO A 114 21.72 1.94 16.68
C PRO A 114 22.76 2.90 17.25
N THR A 115 24.03 2.75 16.90
CA THR A 115 25.10 3.63 17.38
C THR A 115 24.94 5.06 16.87
N LEU A 116 24.44 5.24 15.64
CA LEU A 116 24.16 6.56 15.07
C LEU A 116 23.01 7.25 15.81
N ILE A 117 21.99 6.49 16.15
CA ILE A 117 20.82 6.97 16.91
C ILE A 117 21.26 7.40 18.32
N LEU A 118 22.03 6.56 19.00
CA LEU A 118 22.54 6.84 20.35
C LEU A 118 23.48 8.05 20.37
N ALA A 119 24.39 8.17 19.39
CA ALA A 119 25.27 9.32 19.27
C ALA A 119 24.50 10.64 19.10
N ALA A 120 23.48 10.65 18.26
CA ALA A 120 22.64 11.84 18.08
C ALA A 120 21.88 12.22 19.37
N ARG A 121 21.35 11.25 20.10
CA ARG A 121 20.70 11.47 21.40
C ARG A 121 21.68 12.05 22.43
N THR A 122 22.92 11.55 22.47
CA THR A 122 23.97 12.07 23.35
C THR A 122 24.32 13.52 23.04
N LEU A 123 24.21 13.93 21.77
CA LEU A 123 24.39 15.31 21.33
C LEU A 123 23.14 16.20 21.55
N GLY A 124 22.11 15.68 22.21
CA GLY A 124 20.89 16.42 22.55
C GLY A 124 19.86 16.54 21.43
N ALA A 125 19.95 15.69 20.39
CA ALA A 125 18.93 15.69 19.35
C ALA A 125 17.60 15.12 19.87
N SER A 126 16.49 15.78 19.55
CA SER A 126 15.15 15.28 19.85
C SER A 126 14.82 14.04 19.02
N GLU A 127 13.91 13.17 19.51
CA GLU A 127 13.48 11.96 18.78
C GLU A 127 12.98 12.25 17.36
N TRP A 128 12.26 13.35 17.17
CA TRP A 128 11.80 13.80 15.85
C TRP A 128 12.97 14.16 14.93
N ARG A 129 14.01 14.83 15.48
CA ARG A 129 15.21 15.16 14.71
C ARG A 129 16.01 13.91 14.36
N VAL A 130 16.17 12.98 15.29
CA VAL A 130 16.82 11.67 15.05
C VAL A 130 16.08 10.91 13.94
N PHE A 131 14.76 10.83 14.02
CA PHE A 131 13.96 10.17 13.00
C PHE A 131 14.12 10.82 11.61
N ARG A 132 13.93 12.14 11.52
CA ARG A 132 13.89 12.85 10.25
C ARG A 132 15.27 12.99 9.59
N GLU A 133 16.32 13.22 10.37
CA GLU A 133 17.65 13.56 9.87
C GLU A 133 18.60 12.36 9.81
N ILE A 134 18.30 11.25 10.51
CA ILE A 134 19.16 10.07 10.56
C ILE A 134 18.40 8.81 10.13
N ALA A 135 17.38 8.41 10.87
CA ALA A 135 16.73 7.12 10.65
C ALA A 135 16.04 7.05 9.29
N LEU A 136 15.20 8.03 8.96
CA LEU A 136 14.45 8.07 7.71
C LEU A 136 15.34 8.17 6.45
N PRO A 137 16.36 9.04 6.38
CA PRO A 137 17.27 9.08 5.23
C PRO A 137 18.03 7.77 5.02
N LEU A 138 18.47 7.11 6.08
CA LEU A 138 19.17 5.83 5.99
C LEU A 138 18.22 4.67 5.63
N ALA A 139 16.97 4.71 6.09
CA ALA A 139 15.94 3.73 5.77
C ALA A 139 15.27 3.99 4.40
N TRP A 140 15.52 5.16 3.77
CA TRP A 140 14.80 5.62 2.59
C TRP A 140 14.78 4.61 1.42
N PRO A 141 15.88 3.89 1.08
CA PRO A 141 15.85 2.88 0.03
C PRO A 141 14.81 1.77 0.28
N GLY A 142 14.70 1.31 1.54
CA GLY A 142 13.70 0.31 1.90
C GLY A 142 12.27 0.87 1.95
N VAL A 143 12.10 2.11 2.38
CA VAL A 143 10.80 2.82 2.34
C VAL A 143 10.31 2.96 0.89
N LEU A 144 11.19 3.33 -0.04
CA LEU A 144 10.83 3.40 -1.46
C LEU A 144 10.49 2.02 -2.06
N ALA A 145 11.26 0.99 -1.71
CA ALA A 145 10.93 -0.38 -2.13
C ALA A 145 9.53 -0.79 -1.62
N GLY A 146 9.23 -0.50 -0.35
CA GLY A 146 7.90 -0.72 0.22
C GLY A 146 6.79 0.05 -0.49
N THR A 147 7.07 1.29 -0.89
CA THR A 147 6.13 2.13 -1.64
C THR A 147 5.78 1.50 -3.00
N ILE A 148 6.80 1.03 -3.73
CA ILE A 148 6.59 0.39 -5.05
C ILE A 148 5.82 -0.93 -4.89
N LEU A 149 6.16 -1.74 -3.90
CA LEU A 149 5.43 -2.98 -3.61
C LEU A 149 3.97 -2.71 -3.21
N SER A 150 3.73 -1.68 -2.42
CA SER A 150 2.37 -1.26 -2.03
C SER A 150 1.57 -0.77 -3.23
N PHE A 151 2.19 -0.05 -4.16
CA PHE A 151 1.56 0.38 -5.40
C PHE A 151 1.18 -0.84 -6.26
N ALA A 152 2.10 -1.78 -6.47
CA ALA A 152 1.82 -2.99 -7.23
C ALA A 152 0.68 -3.81 -6.61
N ARG A 153 0.65 -3.90 -5.25
CA ARG A 153 -0.42 -4.58 -4.52
C ARG A 153 -1.76 -3.86 -4.65
N ALA A 154 -1.76 -2.54 -4.61
CA ALA A 154 -2.96 -1.72 -4.77
C ALA A 154 -3.52 -1.79 -6.20
N LEU A 155 -2.64 -1.83 -7.21
CA LEU A 155 -3.03 -1.92 -8.62
C LEU A 155 -3.78 -3.22 -8.94
N GLY A 156 -3.29 -4.36 -8.42
CA GLY A 156 -3.92 -5.66 -8.60
C GLY A 156 -5.04 -5.96 -7.60
N GLU A 157 -5.58 -4.95 -6.88
CA GLU A 157 -6.66 -5.20 -5.93
C GLU A 157 -8.00 -5.40 -6.64
N PHE A 158 -8.65 -6.52 -6.31
CA PHE A 158 -9.93 -6.93 -6.91
C PHE A 158 -11.00 -7.20 -5.85
N GLY A 159 -10.75 -8.17 -4.98
CA GLY A 159 -11.78 -8.75 -4.11
C GLY A 159 -12.36 -7.78 -3.09
N ALA A 160 -11.52 -7.03 -2.39
CA ALA A 160 -11.99 -6.04 -1.42
C ALA A 160 -12.64 -4.85 -2.12
N THR A 161 -12.10 -4.44 -3.27
CA THR A 161 -12.67 -3.37 -4.09
C THR A 161 -14.05 -3.75 -4.61
N LEU A 162 -14.22 -4.95 -5.16
CA LEU A 162 -15.52 -5.41 -5.66
C LEU A 162 -16.58 -5.46 -4.55
N MET A 163 -16.20 -5.93 -3.36
CA MET A 163 -17.11 -6.02 -2.20
C MET A 163 -17.56 -4.65 -1.69
N LEU A 164 -16.67 -3.66 -1.66
CA LEU A 164 -16.95 -2.35 -1.04
C LEU A 164 -17.44 -1.31 -2.06
N ALA A 165 -16.84 -1.29 -3.26
CA ALA A 165 -17.09 -0.28 -4.29
C ALA A 165 -17.97 -0.77 -5.44
N GLY A 166 -18.14 -2.09 -5.59
CA GLY A 166 -18.90 -2.70 -6.67
C GLY A 166 -18.26 -2.49 -8.05
N ASN A 167 -19.06 -2.78 -9.09
CA ASN A 167 -18.70 -2.51 -10.48
C ASN A 167 -19.60 -1.41 -11.05
N ILE A 168 -19.12 -0.18 -11.10
CA ILE A 168 -19.81 0.95 -11.71
C ILE A 168 -18.89 1.51 -12.80
N PRO A 169 -19.22 1.26 -14.11
CA PRO A 169 -18.43 1.76 -15.23
C PRO A 169 -18.20 3.27 -15.14
N GLY A 170 -16.96 3.70 -15.42
CA GLY A 170 -16.56 5.10 -15.33
C GLY A 170 -16.40 5.66 -13.91
N ARG A 171 -16.66 4.87 -12.85
CA ARG A 171 -16.61 5.35 -11.45
C ARG A 171 -15.81 4.47 -10.49
N THR A 172 -16.03 3.15 -10.50
CA THR A 172 -15.37 2.21 -9.58
C THR A 172 -14.78 1.00 -10.30
N GLU A 173 -15.00 0.85 -11.59
CA GLU A 173 -14.50 -0.24 -12.41
C GLU A 173 -12.99 -0.10 -12.60
N THR A 174 -12.21 -0.86 -11.81
CA THR A 174 -10.75 -0.98 -11.98
C THR A 174 -10.41 -2.01 -13.05
N ILE A 175 -9.14 -2.06 -13.50
CA ILE A 175 -8.71 -3.05 -14.51
C ILE A 175 -9.05 -4.49 -14.09
N PRO A 176 -8.73 -4.97 -12.86
CA PRO A 176 -9.10 -6.33 -12.45
C PRO A 176 -10.61 -6.57 -12.48
N ILE A 177 -11.42 -5.58 -12.12
CA ILE A 177 -12.88 -5.66 -12.19
C ILE A 177 -13.34 -5.72 -13.67
N ALA A 178 -12.77 -4.88 -14.53
CA ALA A 178 -13.08 -4.89 -15.97
C ALA A 178 -12.73 -6.23 -16.64
N ILE A 179 -11.61 -6.86 -16.26
CA ILE A 179 -11.23 -8.20 -16.73
C ILE A 179 -12.29 -9.22 -16.31
N TYR A 180 -12.64 -9.23 -15.02
CA TYR A 180 -13.59 -10.18 -14.47
C TYR A 180 -14.96 -10.10 -15.18
N PHE A 181 -15.52 -8.91 -15.29
CA PHE A 181 -16.83 -8.74 -15.92
C PHE A 181 -16.80 -8.94 -17.44
N ALA A 182 -15.68 -8.67 -18.12
CA ALA A 182 -15.52 -9.01 -19.52
C ALA A 182 -15.52 -10.54 -19.74
N VAL A 183 -14.90 -11.30 -18.84
CA VAL A 183 -14.96 -12.79 -18.86
C VAL A 183 -16.38 -13.28 -18.61
N GLU A 184 -17.08 -12.75 -17.61
CA GLU A 184 -18.48 -13.10 -17.30
C GLU A 184 -19.42 -12.80 -18.48
N ALA A 185 -19.15 -11.72 -19.22
CA ALA A 185 -19.90 -11.35 -20.43
C ALA A 185 -19.48 -12.15 -21.69
N ASN A 186 -18.51 -13.08 -21.57
CA ASN A 186 -17.91 -13.81 -22.68
C ASN A 186 -17.22 -12.93 -23.74
N GLU A 187 -16.74 -11.73 -23.31
CA GLU A 187 -15.98 -10.78 -24.13
C GLU A 187 -14.47 -11.04 -24.02
N MET A 188 -14.01 -12.22 -24.44
CA MET A 188 -12.64 -12.66 -24.22
C MET A 188 -11.57 -11.74 -24.81
N THR A 189 -11.84 -11.11 -25.97
CA THR A 189 -10.92 -10.13 -26.58
C THR A 189 -10.71 -8.89 -25.68
N ARG A 190 -11.78 -8.40 -25.07
CA ARG A 190 -11.74 -7.27 -24.13
C ARG A 190 -11.00 -7.66 -22.84
N ALA A 191 -11.29 -8.83 -22.30
CA ALA A 191 -10.59 -9.37 -21.13
C ALA A 191 -9.08 -9.52 -21.38
N ALA A 192 -8.70 -10.12 -22.52
CA ALA A 192 -7.31 -10.28 -22.91
C ALA A 192 -6.57 -8.93 -23.09
N THR A 193 -7.26 -7.95 -23.67
CA THR A 193 -6.67 -6.61 -23.84
C THR A 193 -6.36 -5.95 -22.51
N TRP A 194 -7.32 -5.97 -21.56
CA TRP A 194 -7.09 -5.44 -20.22
C TRP A 194 -6.02 -6.22 -19.47
N CYS A 195 -5.98 -7.54 -19.60
CA CYS A 195 -4.95 -8.39 -19.01
C CYS A 195 -3.55 -8.02 -19.52
N LEU A 196 -3.38 -7.84 -20.84
CA LEU A 196 -2.09 -7.42 -21.41
C LEU A 196 -1.65 -6.03 -20.94
N ILE A 197 -2.58 -5.09 -20.80
CA ILE A 197 -2.30 -3.77 -20.25
C ILE A 197 -1.81 -3.88 -18.81
N ASP A 198 -2.52 -4.63 -17.97
CA ASP A 198 -2.17 -4.80 -16.54
C ASP A 198 -0.80 -5.49 -16.36
N VAL A 199 -0.55 -6.55 -17.12
CA VAL A 199 0.75 -7.25 -17.17
C VAL A 199 1.86 -6.30 -17.63
N GLY A 200 1.61 -5.49 -18.67
CA GLY A 200 2.56 -4.49 -19.16
C GLY A 200 2.94 -3.45 -18.10
N ILE A 201 1.95 -2.91 -17.39
CA ILE A 201 2.17 -1.97 -16.29
C ILE A 201 2.97 -2.64 -15.16
N SER A 202 2.58 -3.85 -14.77
CA SER A 202 3.23 -4.61 -13.70
C SER A 202 4.70 -4.91 -14.03
N LEU A 203 4.99 -5.34 -15.27
CA LEU A 203 6.35 -5.58 -15.72
C LEU A 203 7.18 -4.29 -15.76
N ALA A 204 6.61 -3.18 -16.21
CA ALA A 204 7.29 -1.89 -16.23
C ALA A 204 7.65 -1.42 -14.81
N LEU A 205 6.75 -1.62 -13.84
CA LEU A 205 6.99 -1.31 -12.42
C LEU A 205 8.12 -2.18 -11.84
N LEU A 206 8.09 -3.49 -12.08
CA LEU A 206 9.12 -4.41 -11.59
C LEU A 206 10.48 -4.12 -12.22
N ALA A 207 10.51 -3.85 -13.53
CA ALA A 207 11.72 -3.44 -14.22
C ALA A 207 12.28 -2.12 -13.67
N GLY A 208 11.42 -1.14 -13.41
CA GLY A 208 11.79 0.13 -12.77
C GLY A 208 12.38 -0.07 -11.38
N LEU A 209 11.76 -0.92 -10.54
CA LEU A 209 12.25 -1.27 -9.22
C LEU A 209 13.62 -1.96 -9.30
N TYR A 210 13.76 -2.94 -10.19
CA TYR A 210 15.02 -3.66 -10.40
C TYR A 210 16.15 -2.71 -10.83
N TYR A 211 15.89 -1.88 -11.83
CA TYR A 211 16.85 -0.91 -12.33
C TYR A 211 17.27 0.08 -11.25
N TRP A 212 16.29 0.59 -10.49
CA TRP A 212 16.56 1.54 -9.41
C TRP A 212 17.37 0.93 -8.27
N THR A 213 17.08 -0.30 -7.84
CA THR A 213 17.83 -1.01 -6.79
C THR A 213 19.26 -1.31 -7.23
N HIS A 214 19.48 -1.62 -8.52
CA HIS A 214 20.82 -1.83 -9.06
C HIS A 214 21.64 -0.55 -9.16
N LEU A 215 21.02 0.60 -9.43
CA LEU A 215 21.72 1.89 -9.44
C LEU A 215 22.16 2.33 -8.05
N GLN A 216 21.41 1.94 -7.02
CA GLN A 216 21.71 2.25 -5.62
C GLN A 216 22.50 1.14 -4.89
N GLY A 217 22.90 0.09 -5.62
CA GLY A 217 23.75 -0.98 -5.08
C GLY A 217 24.94 -0.39 -4.32
N PRO A 218 25.40 -1.03 -3.22
CA PRO A 218 26.39 -0.47 -2.31
C PRO A 218 27.58 0.02 -3.11
N GLY A 219 27.79 1.32 -3.07
CA GLY A 219 28.93 1.95 -3.74
C GLY A 219 30.15 1.13 -3.42
N ARG A 220 30.89 0.71 -4.44
CA ARG A 220 32.13 -0.04 -4.35
C ARG A 220 32.97 0.57 -3.25
N VAL A 221 32.93 -0.01 -2.06
CA VAL A 221 33.97 0.18 -1.05
C VAL A 221 35.22 -0.41 -1.73
N ARG A 222 35.94 0.45 -2.45
CA ARG A 222 37.29 0.14 -2.91
C ARG A 222 38.12 -0.01 -1.65
N TRP A 223 38.21 -1.25 -1.16
CA TRP A 223 39.28 -1.61 -0.25
C TRP A 223 40.60 -1.38 -1.00
N THR A 224 41.18 -0.19 -0.89
CA THR A 224 42.57 0.02 -1.23
C THR A 224 43.37 -0.78 -0.20
N ARG A 225 43.81 -1.98 -0.58
CA ARG A 225 44.85 -2.69 0.15
C ARG A 225 46.07 -1.76 0.19
N ARG A 226 46.42 -1.30 1.35
CA ARG A 226 47.76 -0.86 1.70
C ARG A 226 48.38 -1.94 2.59
#